data_9ef02f029e453e3d5baf649e046159f6
#
_entry.id   9ef02f029e453e3d5baf649e046159f6
#
_cell.length_a   1.000
_cell.length_b   1.000
_cell.length_c   1.000
_cell.angle_alpha   90.00
_cell.angle_beta   90.00
_cell.angle_gamma   90.00
#
_symmetry.space_group_name_H-M   'P 1'
#
loop_
_entity.id
_entity.type
_entity.pdbx_description
1 polymer ?
#
loop_
_entity_poly.entity_id
_entity_poly.type
_entity_poly.pdbx_seq_one_letter_code
_entity_poly.pdbx_strand_id
1 'polypeptide(L)'
;RQQGRNAESQALSPENASVYITDLPELSSLSWTKDGKSLSFTREGGTWYYKGDTDCPIRQYPLTTLSDTLSHLKAERKLEGADSPEAYGLDNPSVRFDTLSSDGSSHSILVGSQVPGTGGSGPDGSQLPAQYYAAMNGDSQIYTIGSYLTETAAKGLYDFVETESLPHVAGADIREITVSRNGQTRRFCKKTVDDAGNIAWYKDSDADEANRLDDNGALNNLADAISSLSFQSCVSYKASDEELGSYGLSEPIMTLSWTYEKDGKEESLTLTIGSQNQEETGYYVRKTASRAVNLAPKEAVERCLNSSYPQ
;
A
#
# COMPACT_ATOMS: atom_id res chain seq x y z
N ARG A 1 -23.28 -42.89 15.14
CA ARG A 1 -22.18 -42.01 15.55
C ARG A 1 -20.83 -42.34 14.90
N GLN A 2 -20.66 -43.50 14.28
CA GLN A 2 -19.43 -43.87 13.54
C GLN A 2 -19.43 -43.43 12.07
N GLN A 3 -20.56 -43.19 11.45
CA GLN A 3 -20.64 -42.75 10.05
C GLN A 3 -20.20 -41.28 9.84
N GLY A 4 -20.36 -40.41 10.85
CA GLY A 4 -19.91 -39.02 10.76
C GLY A 4 -18.40 -38.84 10.82
N ARG A 5 -17.69 -39.72 11.52
CA ARG A 5 -16.22 -39.68 11.62
C ARG A 5 -15.52 -40.19 10.37
N ASN A 6 -16.17 -41.11 9.65
CA ASN A 6 -15.61 -41.63 8.40
C ASN A 6 -15.75 -40.63 7.23
N ALA A 7 -16.78 -39.77 7.26
CA ALA A 7 -16.94 -38.73 6.26
C ALA A 7 -15.91 -37.60 6.43
N GLU A 8 -15.61 -37.22 7.69
CA GLU A 8 -14.57 -36.21 7.97
C GLU A 8 -13.16 -36.73 7.64
N SER A 9 -12.87 -38.01 7.87
CA SER A 9 -11.56 -38.57 7.51
C SER A 9 -11.38 -38.80 6.02
N GLN A 10 -12.47 -38.96 5.26
CA GLN A 10 -12.42 -39.04 3.79
C GLN A 10 -12.22 -37.65 3.15
N ALA A 11 -12.67 -36.57 3.79
CA ALA A 11 -12.42 -35.20 3.31
C ALA A 11 -10.93 -34.78 3.42
N LEU A 12 -10.16 -35.48 4.23
CA LEU A 12 -8.72 -35.29 4.44
C LEU A 12 -7.84 -36.28 3.67
N SER A 13 -8.41 -37.12 2.79
CA SER A 13 -7.62 -38.05 2.00
C SER A 13 -6.81 -37.32 0.92
N PRO A 14 -5.59 -37.77 0.60
CA PRO A 14 -4.73 -37.13 -0.43
C PRO A 14 -5.40 -37.00 -1.81
N GLU A 15 -6.36 -37.86 -2.13
CA GLU A 15 -7.10 -37.81 -3.39
C GLU A 15 -8.02 -36.59 -3.49
N ASN A 16 -8.49 -36.01 -2.35
CA ASN A 16 -9.31 -34.82 -2.30
C ASN A 16 -8.50 -33.53 -2.03
N ALA A 17 -7.19 -33.65 -1.71
CA ALA A 17 -6.33 -32.53 -1.34
C ALA A 17 -5.93 -31.63 -2.52
N SER A 18 -6.30 -31.98 -3.77
CA SER A 18 -5.86 -31.29 -4.99
C SER A 18 -7.01 -31.01 -5.96
N VAL A 19 -8.16 -30.58 -5.44
CA VAL A 19 -9.27 -30.16 -6.29
C VAL A 19 -9.12 -28.69 -6.63
N TYR A 20 -9.03 -28.41 -7.93
CA TYR A 20 -8.94 -27.06 -8.47
C TYR A 20 -10.22 -26.68 -9.18
N ILE A 21 -10.72 -25.49 -8.90
CA ILE A 21 -11.91 -24.94 -9.59
C ILE A 21 -11.51 -24.44 -10.98
N THR A 22 -10.30 -23.89 -11.10
CA THR A 22 -9.79 -23.33 -12.33
C THR A 22 -8.44 -23.94 -12.70
N ASP A 23 -8.18 -24.01 -13.99
CA ASP A 23 -6.88 -24.29 -14.59
C ASP A 23 -6.80 -23.48 -15.88
N LEU A 24 -6.49 -22.20 -15.73
CA LEU A 24 -6.54 -21.21 -16.81
C LEU A 24 -5.14 -20.91 -17.33
N PRO A 25 -5.01 -20.60 -18.63
CA PRO A 25 -3.79 -19.99 -19.14
C PRO A 25 -3.47 -18.69 -18.42
N GLU A 26 -2.25 -18.20 -18.61
CA GLU A 26 -1.82 -16.91 -18.07
C GLU A 26 -2.85 -15.81 -18.34
N LEU A 27 -3.20 -15.03 -17.32
CA LEU A 27 -4.18 -13.96 -17.46
C LEU A 27 -3.57 -12.71 -18.07
N SER A 28 -4.27 -12.11 -19.03
CA SER A 28 -3.95 -10.82 -19.61
C SER A 28 -4.76 -9.68 -18.98
N SER A 29 -5.90 -9.99 -18.38
CA SER A 29 -6.67 -9.04 -17.59
C SER A 29 -7.50 -9.73 -16.53
N LEU A 30 -7.83 -9.00 -15.50
CA LEU A 30 -8.74 -9.43 -14.44
C LEU A 30 -9.52 -8.24 -13.91
N SER A 31 -10.72 -8.51 -13.45
CA SER A 31 -11.56 -7.52 -12.79
C SER A 31 -12.42 -8.21 -11.75
N TRP A 32 -12.93 -7.44 -10.80
CA TRP A 32 -13.95 -7.94 -9.89
C TRP A 32 -14.99 -6.87 -9.61
N THR A 33 -16.18 -7.36 -9.30
CA THR A 33 -17.33 -6.53 -8.94
C THR A 33 -17.84 -6.96 -7.59
N LYS A 34 -17.98 -5.99 -6.69
CA LYS A 34 -18.57 -6.15 -5.36
C LYS A 34 -19.41 -4.93 -5.03
N ASP A 35 -20.64 -5.14 -4.58
CA ASP A 35 -21.57 -4.06 -4.19
C ASP A 35 -21.73 -2.98 -5.28
N GLY A 36 -21.78 -3.40 -6.54
CA GLY A 36 -21.93 -2.50 -7.69
C GLY A 36 -20.65 -1.73 -8.06
N LYS A 37 -19.54 -1.95 -7.36
CA LYS A 37 -18.25 -1.32 -7.65
C LYS A 37 -17.31 -2.33 -8.32
N SER A 38 -16.58 -1.87 -9.32
CA SER A 38 -15.65 -2.70 -10.08
C SER A 38 -14.25 -2.11 -10.07
N LEU A 39 -13.25 -3.00 -10.02
CA LEU A 39 -11.85 -2.69 -10.28
C LEU A 39 -11.34 -3.58 -11.39
N SER A 40 -10.59 -3.02 -12.32
CA SER A 40 -10.09 -3.73 -13.50
C SER A 40 -8.61 -3.44 -13.72
N PHE A 41 -7.86 -4.51 -14.00
CA PHE A 41 -6.42 -4.44 -14.24
C PHE A 41 -6.07 -5.20 -15.51
N THR A 42 -5.09 -4.69 -16.24
CA THR A 42 -4.57 -5.32 -17.46
C THR A 42 -3.09 -5.58 -17.31
N ARG A 43 -2.59 -6.62 -17.98
CA ARG A 43 -1.19 -6.99 -17.97
C ARG A 43 -0.61 -6.82 -19.37
N GLU A 44 0.46 -6.05 -19.48
CA GLU A 44 1.18 -5.81 -20.73
C GLU A 44 2.68 -5.96 -20.47
N GLY A 45 3.35 -6.77 -21.27
CA GLY A 45 4.79 -6.99 -21.13
C GLY A 45 5.20 -7.49 -19.74
N GLY A 46 4.35 -8.26 -19.07
CA GLY A 46 4.61 -8.79 -17.73
C GLY A 46 4.28 -7.84 -16.58
N THR A 47 3.78 -6.65 -16.87
CA THR A 47 3.46 -5.61 -15.88
C THR A 47 1.96 -5.38 -15.80
N TRP A 48 1.43 -5.32 -14.58
CA TRP A 48 0.03 -4.99 -14.32
C TRP A 48 -0.19 -3.49 -14.27
N TYR A 49 -1.31 -3.04 -14.88
CA TYR A 49 -1.75 -1.65 -14.92
C TYR A 49 -3.19 -1.55 -14.46
N TYR A 50 -3.52 -0.46 -13.78
CA TYR A 50 -4.90 -0.12 -13.52
C TYR A 50 -5.58 0.33 -14.82
N LYS A 51 -6.67 -0.32 -15.21
CA LYS A 51 -7.35 -0.03 -16.48
C LYS A 51 -7.96 1.38 -16.54
N GLY A 52 -8.39 1.91 -15.39
CA GLY A 52 -8.99 3.25 -15.31
C GLY A 52 -7.99 4.39 -15.53
N ASP A 53 -6.72 4.16 -15.22
CA ASP A 53 -5.63 5.12 -15.40
C ASP A 53 -4.30 4.37 -15.41
N THR A 54 -3.70 4.23 -16.58
CA THR A 54 -2.43 3.51 -16.73
C THR A 54 -1.22 4.23 -16.11
N ASP A 55 -1.37 5.52 -15.77
CA ASP A 55 -0.35 6.27 -15.03
C ASP A 55 -0.34 5.95 -13.53
N CYS A 56 -1.40 5.30 -13.02
CA CYS A 56 -1.47 4.91 -11.62
C CYS A 56 -0.36 3.91 -11.29
N PRO A 57 0.52 4.22 -10.32
CA PRO A 57 1.59 3.30 -9.92
C PRO A 57 1.00 2.13 -9.15
N ILE A 58 1.10 0.94 -9.71
CA ILE A 58 0.48 -0.28 -9.16
C ILE A 58 1.53 -1.18 -8.53
N ARG A 59 1.22 -1.68 -7.33
CA ARG A 59 1.98 -2.73 -6.66
C ARG A 59 1.78 -4.04 -7.41
N GLN A 60 2.87 -4.58 -7.98
CA GLN A 60 2.80 -5.75 -8.85
C GLN A 60 2.52 -7.04 -8.07
N TYR A 61 3.14 -7.22 -6.92
CA TYR A 61 3.06 -8.48 -6.17
C TYR A 61 1.62 -8.89 -5.79
N PRO A 62 0.75 -8.00 -5.24
CA PRO A 62 -0.62 -8.37 -4.92
C PRO A 62 -1.43 -8.80 -6.15
N LEU A 63 -1.21 -8.19 -7.31
CA LEU A 63 -1.90 -8.57 -8.55
C LEU A 63 -1.36 -9.87 -9.14
N THR A 64 -0.06 -10.10 -9.06
CA THR A 64 0.54 -11.37 -9.47
C THR A 64 -0.03 -12.51 -8.62
N THR A 65 -0.11 -12.34 -7.32
CA THR A 65 -0.70 -13.33 -6.40
C THR A 65 -2.17 -13.59 -6.73
N LEU A 66 -2.95 -12.53 -6.95
CA LEU A 66 -4.36 -12.66 -7.32
C LEU A 66 -4.53 -13.38 -8.65
N SER A 67 -3.74 -13.00 -9.66
CA SER A 67 -3.76 -13.63 -10.98
C SER A 67 -3.45 -15.13 -10.89
N ASP A 68 -2.41 -15.49 -10.17
CA ASP A 68 -2.03 -16.90 -9.97
C ASP A 68 -3.13 -17.66 -9.24
N THR A 69 -3.73 -17.06 -8.21
CA THR A 69 -4.84 -17.68 -7.47
C THR A 69 -6.06 -17.90 -8.36
N LEU A 70 -6.43 -16.90 -9.18
CA LEU A 70 -7.58 -17.04 -10.08
C LEU A 70 -7.32 -18.07 -11.20
N SER A 71 -6.08 -18.20 -11.66
CA SER A 71 -5.71 -19.16 -12.71
C SER A 71 -5.73 -20.60 -12.22
N HIS A 72 -5.38 -20.82 -10.96
CA HIS A 72 -5.32 -22.13 -10.32
C HIS A 72 -5.99 -22.07 -8.96
N LEU A 73 -7.30 -21.85 -8.95
CA LEU A 73 -8.07 -21.69 -7.73
C LEU A 73 -8.32 -23.03 -7.08
N LYS A 74 -7.68 -23.26 -5.93
CA LYS A 74 -7.83 -24.47 -5.14
C LYS A 74 -9.12 -24.43 -4.33
N ALA A 75 -9.92 -25.48 -4.40
CA ALA A 75 -11.08 -25.67 -3.55
C ALA A 75 -10.66 -26.25 -2.20
N GLU A 76 -11.35 -25.84 -1.13
CA GLU A 76 -11.32 -26.53 0.15
C GLU A 76 -12.13 -27.81 0.06
N ARG A 77 -13.27 -27.75 -0.61
CA ARG A 77 -14.16 -28.89 -0.77
C ARG A 77 -14.98 -28.78 -2.05
N LYS A 78 -15.26 -29.92 -2.67
CA LYS A 78 -16.22 -30.08 -3.75
C LYS A 78 -17.53 -30.61 -3.18
N LEU A 79 -18.65 -29.96 -3.47
CA LEU A 79 -19.95 -30.40 -2.97
C LEU A 79 -20.50 -31.52 -3.83
N GLU A 80 -20.87 -32.64 -3.20
CA GLU A 80 -21.58 -33.75 -3.82
C GLU A 80 -23.09 -33.55 -3.61
N GLY A 81 -23.87 -33.73 -4.69
CA GLY A 81 -25.34 -33.62 -4.60
C GLY A 81 -25.81 -32.23 -4.18
N ALA A 82 -25.15 -31.17 -4.68
CA ALA A 82 -25.48 -29.82 -4.36
C ALA A 82 -26.88 -29.44 -4.83
N ASP A 83 -27.53 -28.54 -4.08
CA ASP A 83 -28.77 -27.88 -4.48
C ASP A 83 -28.52 -26.89 -5.62
N SER A 84 -29.56 -26.14 -6.00
CA SER A 84 -29.41 -25.08 -7.02
C SER A 84 -28.47 -23.95 -6.53
N PRO A 85 -27.83 -23.19 -7.43
CA PRO A 85 -26.93 -22.10 -7.07
C PRO A 85 -27.50 -21.08 -6.10
N GLU A 86 -28.81 -20.85 -6.12
CA GLU A 86 -29.52 -19.94 -5.22
C GLU A 86 -29.34 -20.28 -3.74
N ALA A 87 -29.29 -21.58 -3.42
CA ALA A 87 -29.11 -22.05 -2.04
C ALA A 87 -27.76 -21.61 -1.43
N TYR A 88 -26.79 -21.26 -2.28
CA TYR A 88 -25.43 -20.91 -1.89
C TYR A 88 -25.10 -19.44 -2.18
N GLY A 89 -26.11 -18.65 -2.57
CA GLY A 89 -25.91 -17.23 -2.92
C GLY A 89 -25.16 -17.02 -4.23
N LEU A 90 -25.15 -17.99 -5.13
CA LEU A 90 -24.43 -17.94 -6.40
C LEU A 90 -25.27 -17.43 -7.58
N ASP A 91 -26.56 -17.26 -7.42
CA ASP A 91 -27.45 -16.57 -8.36
C ASP A 91 -27.28 -15.04 -8.30
N ASN A 92 -26.93 -14.55 -7.11
CA ASN A 92 -26.57 -13.14 -6.86
C ASN A 92 -25.26 -13.13 -6.03
N PRO A 93 -24.12 -13.43 -6.63
CA PRO A 93 -22.88 -13.61 -5.90
C PRO A 93 -22.44 -12.31 -5.21
N SER A 94 -21.85 -12.45 -4.02
CA SER A 94 -21.27 -11.32 -3.30
C SER A 94 -20.08 -10.71 -4.04
N VAL A 95 -19.34 -11.54 -4.76
CA VAL A 95 -18.23 -11.12 -5.61
C VAL A 95 -18.24 -11.91 -6.90
N ARG A 96 -17.95 -11.23 -7.99
CA ARG A 96 -17.70 -11.83 -9.30
C ARG A 96 -16.33 -11.40 -9.78
N PHE A 97 -15.48 -12.36 -10.09
CA PHE A 97 -14.19 -12.13 -10.76
C PHE A 97 -14.32 -12.50 -12.23
N ASP A 98 -13.94 -11.59 -13.10
CA ASP A 98 -13.89 -11.80 -14.54
C ASP A 98 -12.44 -11.87 -14.99
N THR A 99 -12.09 -12.86 -15.80
CA THR A 99 -10.73 -13.09 -16.29
C THR A 99 -10.71 -13.17 -17.81
N LEU A 100 -9.62 -12.64 -18.39
CA LEU A 100 -9.27 -12.85 -19.79
C LEU A 100 -7.87 -13.44 -19.83
N SER A 101 -7.76 -14.61 -20.44
CA SER A 101 -6.48 -15.29 -20.59
C SER A 101 -5.74 -14.84 -21.85
N SER A 102 -4.43 -15.08 -21.91
CA SER A 102 -3.57 -14.73 -23.04
C SER A 102 -3.97 -15.38 -24.35
N ASP A 103 -4.68 -16.51 -24.28
CA ASP A 103 -5.23 -17.23 -25.47
C ASP A 103 -6.58 -16.66 -25.93
N GLY A 104 -7.10 -15.61 -25.30
CA GLY A 104 -8.38 -14.96 -25.60
C GLY A 104 -9.59 -15.58 -24.90
N SER A 105 -9.43 -16.63 -24.11
CA SER A 105 -10.54 -17.23 -23.37
C SER A 105 -10.94 -16.38 -22.15
N SER A 106 -12.25 -16.28 -21.92
CA SER A 106 -12.84 -15.52 -20.82
C SER A 106 -13.56 -16.44 -19.85
N HIS A 107 -13.41 -16.18 -18.55
CA HIS A 107 -14.08 -16.94 -17.51
C HIS A 107 -14.54 -16.00 -16.40
N SER A 108 -15.55 -16.44 -15.65
CA SER A 108 -16.03 -15.73 -14.45
C SER A 108 -16.09 -16.68 -13.28
N ILE A 109 -15.55 -16.24 -12.16
CA ILE A 109 -15.57 -16.98 -10.89
C ILE A 109 -16.54 -16.27 -9.97
N LEU A 110 -17.52 -17.00 -9.46
CA LEU A 110 -18.55 -16.48 -8.57
C LEU A 110 -18.24 -16.90 -7.15
N VAL A 111 -18.33 -15.96 -6.22
CA VAL A 111 -18.22 -16.21 -4.78
C VAL A 111 -19.55 -15.86 -4.13
N GLY A 112 -20.13 -16.84 -3.48
CA GLY A 112 -21.46 -16.73 -2.85
C GLY A 112 -21.39 -16.48 -1.34
N SER A 113 -22.35 -17.11 -0.64
CA SER A 113 -22.51 -16.97 0.80
C SER A 113 -21.38 -17.62 1.58
N GLN A 114 -21.15 -17.13 2.79
CA GLN A 114 -20.28 -17.80 3.75
C GLN A 114 -20.87 -19.15 4.14
N VAL A 115 -20.01 -20.15 4.22
CA VAL A 115 -20.42 -21.50 4.62
C VAL A 115 -20.81 -21.46 6.12
N PRO A 116 -22.01 -21.93 6.49
CA PRO A 116 -22.43 -21.97 7.88
C PRO A 116 -21.45 -22.74 8.77
N GLY A 117 -21.19 -22.23 9.96
CA GLY A 117 -20.30 -22.84 10.93
C GLY A 117 -18.81 -22.60 10.66
N THR A 118 -18.47 -21.78 9.68
CA THR A 118 -17.09 -21.34 9.40
C THR A 118 -16.91 -19.88 9.80
N GLY A 119 -15.68 -19.48 10.12
CA GLY A 119 -15.41 -18.16 10.64
C GLY A 119 -15.78 -18.01 12.12
N GLY A 120 -15.51 -16.83 12.69
CA GLY A 120 -15.77 -16.56 14.09
C GLY A 120 -14.80 -17.24 15.04
N SER A 121 -15.20 -17.41 16.30
CA SER A 121 -14.37 -17.98 17.35
C SER A 121 -14.78 -19.41 17.67
N GLY A 122 -13.79 -20.29 17.83
CA GLY A 122 -14.00 -21.65 18.31
C GLY A 122 -14.22 -21.70 19.82
N PRO A 123 -14.58 -22.90 20.38
CA PRO A 123 -14.84 -23.07 21.81
C PRO A 123 -13.63 -22.71 22.70
N ASP A 124 -12.43 -22.79 22.17
CA ASP A 124 -11.17 -22.47 22.86
C ASP A 124 -10.73 -21.02 22.65
N GLY A 125 -11.57 -20.18 22.01
CA GLY A 125 -11.25 -18.79 21.65
C GLY A 125 -10.39 -18.64 20.39
N SER A 126 -10.04 -19.73 19.70
CA SER A 126 -9.30 -19.69 18.44
C SER A 126 -10.18 -19.12 17.30
N GLN A 127 -9.55 -18.46 16.33
CA GLN A 127 -10.22 -18.01 15.11
C GLN A 127 -10.44 -19.20 14.18
N LEU A 128 -11.68 -19.41 13.75
CA LEU A 128 -12.04 -20.42 12.75
C LEU A 128 -11.94 -19.79 11.36
N PRO A 129 -11.20 -20.41 10.41
CA PRO A 129 -11.15 -19.91 9.04
C PRO A 129 -12.54 -19.85 8.41
N ALA A 130 -12.88 -18.70 7.83
CA ALA A 130 -14.10 -18.55 7.07
C ALA A 130 -13.97 -19.23 5.69
N GLN A 131 -15.01 -19.91 5.26
CA GLN A 131 -15.13 -20.47 3.93
C GLN A 131 -16.34 -19.90 3.21
N TYR A 132 -16.28 -19.89 1.89
CA TYR A 132 -17.33 -19.33 1.04
C TYR A 132 -17.63 -20.30 -0.10
N TYR A 133 -18.91 -20.36 -0.50
CA TYR A 133 -19.28 -21.11 -1.68
C TYR A 133 -18.77 -20.42 -2.93
N ALA A 134 -18.31 -21.19 -3.89
CA ALA A 134 -17.78 -20.69 -5.15
C ALA A 134 -18.14 -21.61 -6.31
N ALA A 135 -18.23 -21.04 -7.49
CA ALA A 135 -18.47 -21.77 -8.72
C ALA A 135 -17.94 -20.98 -9.92
N MET A 136 -17.68 -21.68 -11.01
CA MET A 136 -17.50 -21.05 -12.32
C MET A 136 -18.86 -20.67 -12.88
N ASN A 137 -18.97 -19.50 -13.47
CA ASN A 137 -20.21 -19.09 -14.13
C ASN A 137 -20.54 -20.06 -15.26
N GLY A 138 -21.77 -20.56 -15.27
CA GLY A 138 -22.22 -21.52 -16.27
C GLY A 138 -21.90 -22.98 -15.92
N ASP A 139 -21.23 -23.25 -14.82
CA ASP A 139 -20.97 -24.60 -14.32
C ASP A 139 -21.94 -24.92 -13.15
N SER A 140 -22.48 -26.14 -13.13
CA SER A 140 -23.36 -26.60 -12.05
C SER A 140 -22.58 -27.08 -10.83
N GLN A 141 -21.28 -27.31 -10.94
CA GLN A 141 -20.46 -27.78 -9.83
C GLN A 141 -20.20 -26.67 -8.83
N ILE A 142 -20.43 -26.96 -7.56
CA ILE A 142 -20.25 -26.00 -6.46
C ILE A 142 -19.10 -26.47 -5.56
N TYR A 143 -18.31 -25.51 -5.12
CA TYR A 143 -17.14 -25.71 -4.26
C TYR A 143 -17.21 -24.80 -3.04
N THR A 144 -16.34 -25.06 -2.09
CA THR A 144 -16.01 -24.08 -1.04
C THR A 144 -14.55 -23.63 -1.20
N ILE A 145 -14.30 -22.38 -0.89
CA ILE A 145 -12.96 -21.76 -0.89
C ILE A 145 -12.73 -21.04 0.43
N GLY A 146 -11.48 -20.74 0.76
CA GLY A 146 -11.13 -19.86 1.87
C GLY A 146 -11.56 -18.42 1.64
N SER A 147 -11.04 -17.51 2.45
CA SER A 147 -11.47 -16.10 2.49
C SER A 147 -10.65 -15.16 1.60
N TYR A 148 -9.58 -15.64 0.97
CA TYR A 148 -8.64 -14.78 0.24
C TYR A 148 -9.31 -13.91 -0.84
N LEU A 149 -10.17 -14.51 -1.69
CA LEU A 149 -10.84 -13.76 -2.75
C LEU A 149 -11.84 -12.73 -2.18
N THR A 150 -12.56 -13.10 -1.13
CA THR A 150 -13.51 -12.20 -0.46
C THR A 150 -12.78 -11.01 0.18
N GLU A 151 -11.69 -11.28 0.87
CA GLU A 151 -10.85 -10.24 1.49
C GLU A 151 -10.22 -9.32 0.44
N THR A 152 -9.73 -9.89 -0.66
CA THR A 152 -9.17 -9.12 -1.77
C THR A 152 -10.22 -8.21 -2.41
N ALA A 153 -11.44 -8.71 -2.63
CA ALA A 153 -12.51 -7.94 -3.23
C ALA A 153 -13.04 -6.82 -2.33
N ALA A 154 -12.80 -6.89 -1.03
CA ALA A 154 -13.14 -5.82 -0.09
C ALA A 154 -12.19 -4.63 -0.17
N LYS A 155 -11.05 -4.78 -0.82
CA LYS A 155 -10.05 -3.72 -0.98
C LYS A 155 -10.43 -2.73 -2.07
N GLY A 156 -10.01 -1.47 -1.89
CA GLY A 156 -10.14 -0.42 -2.88
C GLY A 156 -8.88 -0.24 -3.72
N LEU A 157 -8.93 0.66 -4.69
CA LEU A 157 -7.80 0.93 -5.58
C LEU A 157 -6.52 1.27 -4.81
N TYR A 158 -6.62 2.10 -3.77
CA TYR A 158 -5.44 2.57 -3.04
C TYR A 158 -4.72 1.47 -2.25
N ASP A 159 -5.36 0.33 -2.00
CA ASP A 159 -4.70 -0.84 -1.46
C ASP A 159 -3.71 -1.48 -2.44
N PHE A 160 -3.83 -1.14 -3.73
CA PHE A 160 -2.97 -1.62 -4.80
C PHE A 160 -2.02 -0.54 -5.34
N VAL A 161 -2.12 0.69 -4.86
CA VAL A 161 -1.26 1.79 -5.29
C VAL A 161 0.09 1.70 -4.59
N GLU A 162 1.16 1.83 -5.37
CA GLU A 162 2.52 1.93 -4.84
C GLU A 162 2.70 3.26 -4.12
N THR A 163 3.13 3.22 -2.86
CA THR A 163 3.47 4.43 -2.11
C THR A 163 4.90 4.85 -2.46
N GLU A 164 5.09 6.12 -2.79
CA GLU A 164 6.43 6.68 -2.93
C GLU A 164 7.21 6.51 -1.62
N SER A 165 8.52 6.54 -1.71
CA SER A 165 9.40 6.50 -0.54
C SER A 165 10.30 7.71 -0.49
N LEU A 166 10.73 8.06 0.72
CA LEU A 166 11.84 8.99 0.94
C LEU A 166 13.14 8.21 0.96
N PRO A 167 14.25 8.80 0.46
CA PRO A 167 15.56 8.19 0.59
C PRO A 167 15.89 7.92 2.05
N HIS A 168 16.40 6.74 2.34
CA HIS A 168 16.85 6.40 3.69
C HIS A 168 18.23 7.00 3.92
N VAL A 169 18.28 8.10 4.66
CA VAL A 169 19.50 8.89 4.92
C VAL A 169 19.66 9.08 6.42
N ALA A 170 20.83 8.76 6.95
CA ALA A 170 21.16 9.09 8.33
C ALA A 170 21.29 10.61 8.51
N GLY A 171 20.90 11.14 9.67
CA GLY A 171 21.03 12.57 9.97
C GLY A 171 22.46 13.08 9.79
N ALA A 172 23.48 12.28 10.12
CA ALA A 172 24.88 12.62 9.94
C ALA A 172 25.29 12.85 8.47
N ASP A 173 24.56 12.28 7.52
CA ASP A 173 24.83 12.41 6.07
C ASP A 173 24.12 13.61 5.43
N ILE A 174 23.28 14.31 6.20
CA ILE A 174 22.62 15.53 5.74
C ILE A 174 23.62 16.70 5.82
N ARG A 175 23.80 17.40 4.71
CA ARG A 175 24.80 18.45 4.52
C ARG A 175 24.22 19.84 4.54
N GLU A 176 22.98 20.01 4.07
CA GLU A 176 22.30 21.29 4.03
C GLU A 176 20.84 21.10 4.42
N ILE A 177 20.27 22.07 5.12
CA ILE A 177 18.86 22.10 5.47
C ILE A 177 18.31 23.49 5.17
N THR A 178 17.17 23.54 4.51
CA THR A 178 16.40 24.76 4.31
C THR A 178 15.02 24.56 4.93
N VAL A 179 14.61 25.47 5.77
CA VAL A 179 13.29 25.46 6.43
C VAL A 179 12.53 26.71 6.00
N SER A 180 11.34 26.52 5.44
CA SER A 180 10.41 27.63 5.16
C SER A 180 9.17 27.43 6.00
N ARG A 181 8.86 28.44 6.83
CA ARG A 181 7.72 28.43 7.72
C ARG A 181 7.27 29.86 8.02
N ASN A 182 5.95 30.10 8.05
CA ASN A 182 5.38 31.41 8.34
C ASN A 182 5.95 32.53 7.44
N GLY A 183 6.19 32.25 6.17
CA GLY A 183 6.74 33.20 5.22
C GLY A 183 8.24 33.51 5.39
N GLN A 184 8.93 32.79 6.28
CA GLN A 184 10.36 32.96 6.51
C GLN A 184 11.11 31.71 6.06
N THR A 185 12.25 31.92 5.38
CA THR A 185 13.14 30.86 4.93
C THR A 185 14.48 30.99 5.65
N ARG A 186 14.95 29.86 6.21
CA ARG A 186 16.26 29.75 6.87
C ARG A 186 17.05 28.63 6.22
N ARG A 187 18.31 28.92 5.96
CA ARG A 187 19.25 27.96 5.34
C ARG A 187 20.40 27.68 6.28
N PHE A 188 20.86 26.44 6.29
CA PHE A 188 22.01 26.00 7.07
C PHE A 188 22.83 25.02 6.26
N CYS A 189 24.15 25.09 6.38
CA CYS A 189 25.05 24.11 5.81
C CYS A 189 26.03 23.58 6.84
N LYS A 190 26.50 22.36 6.64
CA LYS A 190 27.40 21.65 7.54
C LYS A 190 28.75 21.42 6.83
N LYS A 191 29.85 21.76 7.48
CA LYS A 191 31.19 21.61 6.96
C LYS A 191 32.12 20.97 7.99
N THR A 192 33.15 20.27 7.50
CA THR A 192 34.27 19.84 8.32
C THR A 192 35.18 21.02 8.65
N VAL A 193 35.53 21.19 9.91
CA VAL A 193 36.26 22.36 10.41
C VAL A 193 37.72 22.11 10.74
N ASP A 194 38.13 20.82 10.82
CA ASP A 194 39.53 20.45 11.13
C ASP A 194 39.92 19.11 10.50
N ASP A 195 41.18 18.76 10.63
CA ASP A 195 41.74 17.49 10.09
C ASP A 195 41.26 16.25 10.89
N ALA A 196 40.72 16.44 12.11
CA ALA A 196 40.15 15.36 12.91
C ALA A 196 38.73 14.96 12.48
N GLY A 197 38.16 15.67 11.50
CA GLY A 197 36.83 15.38 10.98
C GLY A 197 35.69 15.99 11.80
N ASN A 198 35.98 16.93 12.70
CA ASN A 198 34.93 17.65 13.42
C ASN A 198 34.10 18.50 12.46
N ILE A 199 32.82 18.57 12.71
CA ILE A 199 31.86 19.33 11.87
C ILE A 199 31.31 20.52 12.63
N ALA A 200 30.89 21.54 11.88
CA ALA A 200 30.09 22.64 12.39
C ALA A 200 28.99 22.99 11.39
N TRP A 201 27.89 23.49 11.91
CA TRP A 201 26.83 24.08 11.14
C TRP A 201 27.06 25.58 10.98
N TYR A 202 26.68 26.08 9.83
CA TYR A 202 26.82 27.50 9.46
C TYR A 202 25.43 28.03 9.09
N LYS A 203 25.19 29.29 9.44
CA LYS A 203 24.02 30.03 9.00
C LYS A 203 24.18 30.38 7.52
N ASP A 204 23.12 30.31 6.76
CA ASP A 204 23.10 30.44 5.31
C ASP A 204 23.88 29.35 4.57
N SER A 205 24.01 29.45 3.26
CA SER A 205 24.71 28.47 2.42
C SER A 205 26.21 28.73 2.31
N ASP A 206 26.70 29.74 3.01
CA ASP A 206 28.10 30.16 3.00
C ASP A 206 28.80 29.77 4.30
N ALA A 207 29.78 28.90 4.20
CA ALA A 207 30.58 28.45 5.33
C ALA A 207 31.66 29.49 5.74
N ASP A 208 31.28 30.77 5.80
CA ASP A 208 32.10 31.83 6.36
C ASP A 208 32.14 31.72 7.89
N GLU A 209 33.30 31.89 8.51
CA GLU A 209 33.50 31.78 9.94
C GLU A 209 32.55 32.72 10.73
N ALA A 210 32.18 33.86 10.16
CA ALA A 210 31.20 34.78 10.74
C ALA A 210 29.80 34.15 10.90
N ASN A 211 29.49 33.14 10.09
CA ASN A 211 28.20 32.45 10.09
C ASN A 211 28.24 31.14 10.87
N ARG A 212 29.37 30.77 11.45
CA ARG A 212 29.52 29.55 12.23
C ARG A 212 28.64 29.59 13.47
N LEU A 213 27.88 28.56 13.68
CA LEU A 213 27.02 28.41 14.87
C LEU A 213 27.82 27.83 16.02
N ASP A 214 27.60 28.40 17.23
CA ASP A 214 28.27 27.93 18.44
C ASP A 214 27.75 26.57 18.90
N ASP A 215 26.47 26.27 18.62
CA ASP A 215 25.82 25.01 19.01
C ASP A 215 25.32 24.26 17.79
N ASN A 216 25.84 23.06 17.58
CA ASN A 216 25.40 22.17 16.52
C ASN A 216 24.18 21.32 16.90
N GLY A 217 23.80 21.30 18.17
CA GLY A 217 22.81 20.36 18.71
C GLY A 217 21.43 20.48 18.06
N ALA A 218 20.94 21.71 17.92
CA ALA A 218 19.62 21.95 17.33
C ALA A 218 19.52 21.45 15.90
N LEU A 219 20.53 21.73 15.07
CA LEU A 219 20.52 21.28 13.66
C LEU A 219 20.82 19.80 13.49
N ASN A 220 21.65 19.22 14.35
CA ASN A 220 21.81 17.76 14.40
C ASN A 220 20.48 17.07 14.75
N ASN A 221 19.73 17.62 15.69
CA ASN A 221 18.40 17.09 16.05
C ASN A 221 17.40 17.25 14.90
N LEU A 222 17.42 18.38 14.20
CA LEU A 222 16.57 18.57 13.02
C LEU A 222 16.94 17.60 11.89
N ALA A 223 18.24 17.39 11.65
CA ALA A 223 18.71 16.40 10.68
C ALA A 223 18.22 14.97 11.04
N ASP A 224 18.27 14.60 12.31
CA ASP A 224 17.77 13.31 12.79
C ASP A 224 16.24 13.22 12.65
N ALA A 225 15.52 14.30 12.91
CA ALA A 225 14.07 14.36 12.70
C ALA A 225 13.71 14.18 11.21
N ILE A 226 14.45 14.83 10.31
CA ILE A 226 14.28 14.66 8.87
C ILE A 226 14.55 13.23 8.46
N SER A 227 15.61 12.60 8.97
CA SER A 227 15.96 11.22 8.65
C SER A 227 14.91 10.20 9.10
N SER A 228 14.07 10.56 10.08
CA SER A 228 12.98 9.71 10.58
C SER A 228 11.69 9.81 9.77
N LEU A 229 11.60 10.76 8.83
CA LEU A 229 10.41 10.91 8.00
C LEU A 229 10.24 9.71 7.05
N SER A 230 9.00 9.29 6.91
CA SER A 230 8.61 8.21 5.99
C SER A 230 7.19 8.45 5.48
N PHE A 231 6.85 7.78 4.40
CA PHE A 231 5.47 7.78 3.91
C PHE A 231 4.77 6.49 4.36
N GLN A 232 3.64 6.66 5.01
CA GLN A 232 2.82 5.55 5.52
C GLN A 232 1.92 4.98 4.43
N SER A 233 1.30 5.86 3.63
CA SER A 233 0.38 5.48 2.57
C SER A 233 0.27 6.58 1.53
N CYS A 234 -0.14 6.21 0.31
CA CYS A 234 -0.51 7.15 -0.72
C CYS A 234 -1.97 7.58 -0.54
N VAL A 235 -2.22 8.87 -0.51
CA VAL A 235 -3.57 9.46 -0.40
C VAL A 235 -4.13 9.80 -1.76
N SER A 236 -3.32 10.37 -2.63
CA SER A 236 -3.65 10.65 -4.03
C SER A 236 -2.38 10.49 -4.86
N TYR A 237 -2.41 9.59 -5.84
CA TYR A 237 -1.23 9.36 -6.68
C TYR A 237 -1.02 10.44 -7.74
N LYS A 238 -2.04 11.25 -8.00
CA LYS A 238 -2.04 12.28 -9.04
C LYS A 238 -2.98 13.43 -8.64
N ALA A 239 -2.59 14.16 -7.61
CA ALA A 239 -3.43 15.22 -7.06
C ALA A 239 -3.57 16.40 -8.02
N SER A 240 -4.79 16.90 -8.19
CA SER A 240 -5.08 18.17 -8.84
C SER A 240 -4.69 19.34 -7.92
N ASP A 241 -4.64 20.55 -8.47
CA ASP A 241 -4.37 21.75 -7.68
C ASP A 241 -5.44 21.97 -6.60
N GLU A 242 -6.70 21.65 -6.90
CA GLU A 242 -7.80 21.70 -5.94
C GLU A 242 -7.57 20.70 -4.80
N GLU A 243 -7.20 19.47 -5.12
CA GLU A 243 -6.86 18.45 -4.11
C GLU A 243 -5.67 18.88 -3.25
N LEU A 244 -4.62 19.44 -3.85
CA LEU A 244 -3.48 19.98 -3.10
C LEU A 244 -3.92 21.05 -2.11
N GLY A 245 -4.83 21.93 -2.51
CA GLY A 245 -5.43 22.94 -1.62
C GLY A 245 -6.19 22.31 -0.46
N SER A 246 -6.96 21.25 -0.72
CA SER A 246 -7.75 20.56 0.31
C SER A 246 -6.88 19.84 1.35
N TYR A 247 -5.67 19.44 0.97
CA TYR A 247 -4.70 18.82 1.88
C TYR A 247 -3.78 19.85 2.59
N GLY A 248 -4.02 21.13 2.37
CA GLY A 248 -3.19 22.19 2.97
C GLY A 248 -1.81 22.33 2.32
N LEU A 249 -1.63 21.79 1.10
CA LEU A 249 -0.34 21.77 0.41
C LEU A 249 -0.13 22.95 -0.53
N SER A 250 -1.16 23.77 -0.78
CA SER A 250 -1.03 25.05 -1.48
C SER A 250 -0.47 26.14 -0.57
N GLU A 251 -0.80 26.08 0.73
CA GLU A 251 -0.27 26.94 1.78
C GLU A 251 0.27 26.05 2.91
N PRO A 252 1.47 25.46 2.73
CA PRO A 252 1.97 24.45 3.64
C PRO A 252 2.33 25.03 5.02
N ILE A 253 2.22 24.20 6.05
CA ILE A 253 2.68 24.53 7.39
C ILE A 253 4.19 24.72 7.40
N MET A 254 4.91 23.85 6.67
CA MET A 254 6.35 23.89 6.59
C MET A 254 6.80 23.28 5.25
N THR A 255 7.86 23.83 4.70
CA THR A 255 8.60 23.22 3.60
C THR A 255 10.03 22.94 4.06
N LEU A 256 10.47 21.71 3.89
CA LEU A 256 11.81 21.27 4.23
C LEU A 256 12.54 20.89 2.96
N SER A 257 13.75 21.43 2.79
CA SER A 257 14.68 20.97 1.75
C SER A 257 15.94 20.48 2.44
N TRP A 258 16.50 19.39 1.98
CA TRP A 258 17.78 18.91 2.50
C TRP A 258 18.63 18.34 1.37
N THR A 259 19.93 18.51 1.54
CA THR A 259 20.94 17.94 0.67
C THR A 259 21.70 16.91 1.46
N TYR A 260 21.93 15.76 0.86
CA TYR A 260 22.62 14.65 1.48
C TYR A 260 23.58 13.97 0.50
N GLU A 261 24.53 13.26 1.06
CA GLU A 261 25.48 12.49 0.29
C GLU A 261 25.11 11.00 0.37
N LYS A 262 25.00 10.37 -0.80
CA LYS A 262 24.71 8.96 -0.93
C LYS A 262 25.53 8.37 -2.06
N ASP A 263 26.28 7.31 -1.76
CA ASP A 263 27.14 6.61 -2.74
C ASP A 263 28.10 7.55 -3.47
N GLY A 264 28.68 8.52 -2.75
CA GLY A 264 29.60 9.51 -3.27
C GLY A 264 28.98 10.61 -4.13
N LYS A 265 27.63 10.67 -4.19
CA LYS A 265 26.88 11.71 -4.91
C LYS A 265 26.06 12.55 -3.95
N GLU A 266 26.00 13.84 -4.25
CA GLU A 266 25.15 14.78 -3.56
C GLU A 266 23.77 14.82 -4.21
N GLU A 267 22.73 14.62 -3.41
CA GLU A 267 21.34 14.67 -3.84
C GLU A 267 20.55 15.61 -2.95
N SER A 268 19.47 16.15 -3.48
CA SER A 268 18.59 17.08 -2.76
C SER A 268 17.14 16.64 -2.87
N LEU A 269 16.35 16.93 -1.83
CA LEU A 269 14.93 16.66 -1.82
C LEU A 269 14.22 17.81 -1.11
N THR A 270 13.04 18.16 -1.61
CA THR A 270 12.16 19.14 -0.98
C THR A 270 10.82 18.49 -0.68
N LEU A 271 10.40 18.59 0.58
CA LEU A 271 9.16 18.06 1.10
C LEU A 271 8.27 19.18 1.62
N THR A 272 7.04 19.20 1.16
CA THR A 272 6.01 20.14 1.63
C THR A 272 5.10 19.42 2.62
N ILE A 273 4.88 20.02 3.78
CA ILE A 273 4.03 19.51 4.87
C ILE A 273 2.75 20.34 4.92
N GLY A 274 1.62 19.67 4.70
CA GLY A 274 0.29 20.27 4.72
C GLY A 274 -0.45 20.04 6.04
N SER A 275 -1.75 19.85 5.94
CA SER A 275 -2.64 19.70 7.09
C SER A 275 -2.51 18.30 7.71
N GLN A 276 -2.86 18.21 8.99
CA GLN A 276 -3.08 16.96 9.67
C GLN A 276 -4.33 16.28 9.09
N ASN A 277 -4.33 14.95 8.98
CA ASN A 277 -5.52 14.22 8.54
C ASN A 277 -6.61 14.27 9.62
N GLN A 278 -7.83 13.94 9.24
CA GLN A 278 -9.00 14.04 10.12
C GLN A 278 -8.87 13.13 11.36
N GLU A 279 -8.27 11.97 11.20
CA GLU A 279 -8.05 10.97 12.26
C GLU A 279 -6.92 11.36 13.21
N GLU A 280 -6.18 12.44 12.92
CA GLU A 280 -5.04 12.90 13.69
C GLU A 280 -3.91 11.87 13.85
N THR A 281 -3.74 11.02 12.82
CA THR A 281 -2.69 9.98 12.79
C THR A 281 -1.47 10.37 11.97
N GLY A 282 -1.58 11.40 11.14
CA GLY A 282 -0.51 11.85 10.27
C GLY A 282 -0.79 13.19 9.61
N TYR A 283 0.16 13.61 8.80
CA TYR A 283 0.08 14.85 8.01
C TYR A 283 0.18 14.51 6.53
N TYR A 284 -0.56 15.27 5.72
CA TYR A 284 -0.41 15.20 4.28
C TYR A 284 0.91 15.83 3.87
N VAL A 285 1.69 15.10 3.10
CA VAL A 285 3.01 15.52 2.65
C VAL A 285 3.18 15.26 1.15
N ARG A 286 4.05 16.05 0.53
CA ARG A 286 4.32 15.92 -0.90
C ARG A 286 5.77 16.25 -1.20
N LYS A 287 6.43 15.39 -1.99
CA LYS A 287 7.70 15.77 -2.64
C LYS A 287 7.37 16.80 -3.72
N THR A 288 8.07 17.93 -3.76
CA THR A 288 7.74 19.01 -4.70
C THR A 288 7.86 18.60 -6.16
N ALA A 289 8.68 17.62 -6.47
CA ALA A 289 8.84 17.09 -7.83
C ALA A 289 7.72 16.11 -8.24
N SER A 290 6.79 15.78 -7.35
CA SER A 290 5.75 14.78 -7.56
C SER A 290 4.36 15.38 -7.35
N ARG A 291 3.36 14.84 -8.04
CA ARG A 291 1.94 15.16 -7.80
C ARG A 291 1.30 14.21 -6.80
N ALA A 292 2.02 13.21 -6.31
CA ALA A 292 1.49 12.29 -5.30
C ALA A 292 1.45 12.95 -3.92
N VAL A 293 0.33 12.79 -3.24
CA VAL A 293 0.14 13.19 -1.85
C VAL A 293 0.20 11.93 -0.99
N ASN A 294 1.04 11.95 0.02
CA ASN A 294 1.25 10.84 0.95
C ASN A 294 0.88 11.27 2.37
N LEU A 295 0.61 10.28 3.21
CA LEU A 295 0.43 10.48 4.64
C LEU A 295 1.75 10.10 5.34
N ALA A 296 2.29 11.04 6.11
CA ALA A 296 3.46 10.78 6.97
C ALA A 296 3.01 10.67 8.43
N PRO A 297 3.61 9.78 9.23
CA PRO A 297 3.23 9.59 10.62
C PRO A 297 3.32 10.88 11.44
N LYS A 298 2.31 11.12 12.26
CA LYS A 298 2.18 12.32 13.10
C LYS A 298 3.44 12.62 13.92
N GLU A 299 3.95 11.64 14.64
CA GLU A 299 5.09 11.83 15.54
C GLU A 299 6.35 12.27 14.80
N ALA A 300 6.64 11.66 13.65
CA ALA A 300 7.81 12.01 12.84
C ALA A 300 7.70 13.43 12.29
N VAL A 301 6.52 13.81 11.79
CA VAL A 301 6.29 15.18 11.28
C VAL A 301 6.37 16.20 12.40
N GLU A 302 5.77 15.94 13.55
CA GLU A 302 5.79 16.87 14.69
C GLU A 302 7.18 17.05 15.28
N ARG A 303 8.06 16.05 15.20
CA ARG A 303 9.48 16.22 15.54
C ARG A 303 10.14 17.28 14.67
N CYS A 304 9.80 17.34 13.39
CA CYS A 304 10.29 18.40 12.50
C CYS A 304 9.65 19.75 12.82
N LEU A 305 8.33 19.78 13.00
CA LEU A 305 7.57 21.01 13.31
C LEU A 305 8.00 21.65 14.62
N ASN A 306 8.35 20.85 15.62
CA ASN A 306 8.71 21.28 16.96
C ASN A 306 10.23 21.46 17.15
N SER A 307 11.02 21.19 16.10
CA SER A 307 12.48 21.39 16.18
C SER A 307 12.83 22.85 16.33
N SER A 308 13.83 23.11 17.16
CA SER A 308 14.43 24.43 17.29
C SER A 308 15.52 24.62 16.24
N TYR A 309 15.64 25.78 15.68
CA TYR A 309 16.75 26.18 14.82
C TYR A 309 16.98 27.68 14.93
N PRO A 310 18.21 28.17 14.68
CA PRO A 310 18.53 29.61 14.80
C PRO A 310 17.68 30.47 13.86
N GLN A 311 17.22 31.60 14.36
CA GLN A 311 16.40 32.58 13.61
C GLN A 311 17.26 33.54 12.77
#